data_fbe9663c1266d5e8f428aa8c9cb72bd8
#
_entry.id   fbe9663c1266d5e8f428aa8c9cb72bd8
#
_cell.length_a   1.000
_cell.length_b   1.000
_cell.length_c   1.000
_cell.angle_alpha   90.00
_cell.angle_beta   90.00
_cell.angle_gamma   90.00
#
_symmetry.space_group_name_H-M   'P 1'
#
loop_
_entity.id
_entity.type
_entity.pdbx_description
1 polymer ?
#
loop_
_entity_poly.entity_id
_entity_poly.type
_entity_poly.pdbx_seq_one_letter_code
_entity_poly.pdbx_strand_id
1 'polypeptide(L)'
;MKFFFSNKEIEAFKKKINLPNDFALIQSSAKSVYTKNKEWNFDGMQKIIDHFDKFNWMQIGKNNEPKLKNCTHLLNLNLRELSYVISKSRFLVVYEGLFNHIASCFNKKTFVIHLGFLHEVSFKYPNNIIINQNENLKCYPCYLLDCKNHKNFSKNFMSDEFVINAIEKNI
;
A
#
# COMPACT_ATOMS: atom_id res chain seq x y z
N MET A 1 -4.99 -13.51 12.39
CA MET A 1 -4.07 -13.07 13.47
C MET A 1 -4.73 -11.90 14.20
N LYS A 2 -4.59 -11.78 15.52
CA LYS A 2 -5.11 -10.64 16.29
C LYS A 2 -3.92 -9.81 16.80
N PHE A 3 -4.03 -8.49 16.73
CA PHE A 3 -3.01 -7.56 17.17
C PHE A 3 -3.58 -6.69 18.30
N PHE A 4 -2.90 -6.63 19.44
CA PHE A 4 -3.37 -5.90 20.62
C PHE A 4 -2.34 -4.85 21.04
N PHE A 5 -2.82 -3.71 21.52
CA PHE A 5 -2.02 -2.65 22.12
C PHE A 5 -2.39 -2.51 23.60
N SER A 6 -1.41 -2.36 24.45
CA SER A 6 -1.63 -1.96 25.85
C SER A 6 -2.01 -0.46 25.90
N ASN A 7 -2.70 -0.06 26.97
CA ASN A 7 -3.04 1.36 27.18
C ASN A 7 -1.77 2.24 27.21
N LYS A 8 -0.69 1.73 27.81
CA LYS A 8 0.60 2.44 27.86
C LYS A 8 1.18 2.70 26.46
N GLU A 9 1.10 1.72 25.55
CA GLU A 9 1.53 1.88 24.16
C GLU A 9 0.65 2.89 23.43
N ILE A 10 -0.66 2.81 23.57
CA ILE A 10 -1.60 3.74 22.94
C ILE A 10 -1.28 5.19 23.33
N GLU A 11 -1.08 5.45 24.62
CA GLU A 11 -0.74 6.80 25.11
C GLU A 11 0.63 7.27 24.60
N ALA A 12 1.62 6.37 24.53
CA ALA A 12 2.92 6.68 23.96
C ALA A 12 2.82 7.02 22.46
N PHE A 13 2.02 6.26 21.70
CA PHE A 13 1.82 6.50 20.27
C PHE A 13 1.08 7.81 20.01
N LYS A 14 0.02 8.12 20.77
CA LYS A 14 -0.70 9.41 20.67
C LYS A 14 0.22 10.62 20.92
N LYS A 15 1.15 10.52 21.88
CA LYS A 15 2.12 11.58 22.15
C LYS A 15 3.16 11.76 21.03
N LYS A 16 3.51 10.66 20.35
CA LYS A 16 4.58 10.66 19.34
C LYS A 16 4.06 10.93 17.93
N ILE A 17 2.85 10.46 17.61
CA ILE A 17 2.32 10.43 16.24
C ILE A 17 1.01 11.22 16.25
N ASN A 18 1.02 12.38 15.60
CA ASN A 18 -0.19 13.16 15.40
C ASN A 18 -0.97 12.63 14.19
N LEU A 19 -2.14 12.04 14.43
CA LEU A 19 -3.01 11.48 13.41
C LEU A 19 -4.28 12.32 13.29
N PRO A 20 -4.71 12.65 12.06
CA PRO A 20 -6.05 13.19 11.83
C PRO A 20 -7.13 12.17 12.26
N ASN A 21 -8.35 12.64 12.51
CA ASN A 21 -9.47 11.76 12.85
C ASN A 21 -9.85 10.82 11.69
N ASP A 22 -9.71 11.28 10.45
CA ASP A 22 -9.99 10.50 9.24
C ASP A 22 -8.85 10.68 8.25
N PHE A 23 -8.20 9.59 7.86
CA PHE A 23 -7.07 9.60 6.94
C PHE A 23 -6.93 8.27 6.20
N ALA A 24 -6.33 8.35 5.02
CA ALA A 24 -5.97 7.20 4.21
C ALA A 24 -4.43 7.02 4.18
N LEU A 25 -4.00 5.77 4.05
CA LEU A 25 -2.58 5.43 3.94
C LEU A 25 -2.20 5.06 2.52
N ILE A 26 -1.01 5.47 2.10
CA ILE A 26 -0.45 5.14 0.80
C ILE A 26 1.01 4.73 0.93
N GLN A 27 1.42 3.74 0.13
CA GLN A 27 2.81 3.29 0.01
C GLN A 27 3.36 3.72 -1.34
N SER A 28 4.48 4.46 -1.37
CA SER A 28 5.08 4.92 -2.64
C SER A 28 5.94 3.87 -3.33
N SER A 29 6.60 2.99 -2.55
CA SER A 29 7.54 1.99 -3.06
C SER A 29 7.40 0.66 -2.33
N ALA A 30 7.66 -0.44 -3.02
CA ALA A 30 7.87 -1.74 -2.40
C ALA A 30 9.31 -1.86 -1.87
N LYS A 31 9.67 -2.98 -1.26
CA LYS A 31 11.03 -3.24 -0.77
C LYS A 31 11.99 -3.49 -1.94
N SER A 32 12.52 -2.42 -2.51
CA SER A 32 13.40 -2.42 -3.69
C SER A 32 14.67 -3.29 -3.54
N VAL A 33 15.12 -3.51 -2.29
CA VAL A 33 16.25 -4.42 -1.97
C VAL A 33 15.91 -5.88 -2.30
N TYR A 34 14.64 -6.24 -2.29
CA TYR A 34 14.20 -7.60 -2.61
C TYR A 34 13.84 -7.74 -4.09
N THR A 35 12.88 -6.95 -4.58
CA THR A 35 12.49 -6.89 -5.99
C THR A 35 11.70 -5.63 -6.31
N LYS A 36 11.92 -5.08 -7.50
CA LYS A 36 11.09 -4.01 -8.07
C LYS A 36 9.83 -4.54 -8.79
N ASN A 37 9.72 -5.85 -8.97
CA ASN A 37 8.62 -6.47 -9.72
C ASN A 37 7.25 -6.35 -9.04
N LYS A 38 7.20 -5.79 -7.83
CA LYS A 38 5.99 -5.48 -7.08
C LYS A 38 5.55 -4.03 -7.22
N GLU A 39 6.44 -3.17 -7.75
CA GLU A 39 6.17 -1.73 -7.82
C GLU A 39 5.44 -1.39 -9.11
N TRP A 40 4.31 -0.75 -8.96
CA TRP A 40 3.67 0.01 -10.02
C TRP A 40 4.48 1.31 -10.25
N ASN A 41 3.96 2.30 -10.95
CA ASN A 41 4.72 3.51 -11.18
C ASN A 41 4.48 4.57 -10.08
N PHE A 42 5.53 5.32 -9.75
CA PHE A 42 5.47 6.37 -8.72
C PHE A 42 4.50 7.49 -9.09
N ASP A 43 4.49 7.88 -10.38
CA ASP A 43 3.60 8.95 -10.87
C ASP A 43 2.13 8.54 -10.74
N GLY A 44 1.81 7.26 -10.92
CA GLY A 44 0.47 6.73 -10.70
C GLY A 44 0.05 6.80 -9.23
N MET A 45 0.96 6.52 -8.29
CA MET A 45 0.69 6.71 -6.86
C MET A 45 0.43 8.18 -6.52
N GLN A 46 1.16 9.12 -7.15
CA GLN A 46 0.90 10.54 -7.00
C GLN A 46 -0.48 10.94 -7.53
N LYS A 47 -0.86 10.43 -8.70
CA LYS A 47 -2.18 10.71 -9.29
C LYS A 47 -3.35 10.19 -8.43
N ILE A 48 -3.16 9.11 -7.68
CA ILE A 48 -4.16 8.65 -6.72
C ILE A 48 -4.41 9.73 -5.66
N ILE A 49 -3.35 10.30 -5.06
CA ILE A 49 -3.48 11.39 -4.09
C ILE A 49 -4.17 12.60 -4.72
N ASP A 50 -3.71 13.00 -5.90
CA ASP A 50 -4.22 14.21 -6.57
C ASP A 50 -5.69 14.06 -7.01
N HIS A 51 -6.12 12.85 -7.40
CA HIS A 51 -7.51 12.57 -7.76
C HIS A 51 -8.44 12.50 -6.54
N PHE A 52 -7.96 11.94 -5.44
CA PHE A 52 -8.73 11.80 -4.19
C PHE A 52 -8.27 12.82 -3.15
N ASP A 53 -8.14 14.08 -3.51
CA ASP A 53 -7.62 15.21 -2.71
C ASP A 53 -8.44 15.51 -1.44
N LYS A 54 -9.69 15.05 -1.40
CA LYS A 54 -10.58 15.16 -0.22
C LYS A 54 -10.13 14.34 0.99
N PHE A 55 -9.21 13.38 0.83
CA PHE A 55 -8.70 12.57 1.94
C PHE A 55 -7.41 13.15 2.51
N ASN A 56 -7.26 13.06 3.82
CA ASN A 56 -5.97 13.31 4.48
C ASN A 56 -5.03 12.14 4.19
N TRP A 57 -4.20 12.25 3.17
CA TRP A 57 -3.27 11.21 2.80
C TRP A 57 -2.03 11.21 3.70
N MET A 58 -1.60 10.01 4.11
CA MET A 58 -0.36 9.81 4.85
C MET A 58 0.46 8.71 4.17
N GLN A 59 1.67 9.06 3.74
CA GLN A 59 2.61 8.10 3.15
C GLN A 59 3.31 7.32 4.25
N ILE A 60 3.30 5.99 4.14
CA ILE A 60 4.05 5.06 4.99
C ILE A 60 5.19 4.41 4.21
N GLY A 61 6.31 4.14 4.87
CA GLY A 61 7.50 3.56 4.23
C GLY A 61 8.80 3.87 4.96
N LYS A 62 9.90 3.95 4.20
CA LYS A 62 11.25 4.26 4.67
C LYS A 62 11.67 5.67 4.28
N ASN A 63 12.62 6.27 5.05
CA ASN A 63 13.09 7.63 4.77
C ASN A 63 13.78 7.80 3.41
N ASN A 64 14.36 6.73 2.87
CA ASN A 64 15.05 6.73 1.58
C ASN A 64 14.13 6.44 0.39
N GLU A 65 12.82 6.26 0.61
CA GLU A 65 11.85 6.09 -0.45
C GLU A 65 11.44 7.44 -1.04
N PRO A 66 11.04 7.49 -2.32
CA PRO A 66 10.51 8.69 -2.94
C PRO A 66 9.30 9.23 -2.17
N LYS A 67 9.26 10.55 -1.97
CA LYS A 67 8.20 11.22 -1.23
C LYS A 67 7.12 11.74 -2.16
N LEU A 68 5.89 11.30 -1.93
CA LEU A 68 4.71 11.82 -2.61
C LEU A 68 4.40 13.24 -2.11
N LYS A 69 3.81 14.05 -2.98
CA LYS A 69 3.35 15.42 -2.66
C LYS A 69 1.93 15.39 -2.09
N ASN A 70 1.50 16.47 -1.49
CA ASN A 70 0.14 16.67 -0.98
C ASN A 70 -0.27 15.61 0.07
N CYS A 71 0.69 15.10 0.85
CA CYS A 71 0.43 14.14 1.92
C CYS A 71 1.40 14.32 3.10
N THR A 72 1.01 13.84 4.27
CA THR A 72 1.91 13.76 5.44
C THR A 72 2.79 12.52 5.34
N HIS A 73 4.05 12.62 5.75
CA HIS A 73 4.98 11.49 5.69
C HIS A 73 5.17 10.85 7.07
N LEU A 74 4.75 9.61 7.23
CA LEU A 74 4.96 8.75 8.41
C LEU A 74 6.00 7.67 8.08
N LEU A 75 7.25 8.09 7.98
CA LEU A 75 8.35 7.23 7.54
C LEU A 75 9.14 6.67 8.72
N ASN A 76 9.76 5.50 8.53
CA ASN A 76 10.59 4.82 9.53
C ASN A 76 9.90 4.47 10.86
N LEU A 77 8.59 4.32 10.86
CA LEU A 77 7.89 3.79 12.02
C LEU A 77 8.36 2.36 12.31
N ASN A 78 8.51 2.03 13.60
CA ASN A 78 8.70 0.63 13.98
C ASN A 78 7.41 -0.18 13.76
N LEU A 79 7.49 -1.51 13.86
CA LEU A 79 6.36 -2.39 13.56
C LEU A 79 5.13 -2.10 14.43
N ARG A 80 5.32 -1.77 15.71
CA ARG A 80 4.21 -1.49 16.65
C ARG A 80 3.54 -0.15 16.34
N GLU A 81 4.33 0.89 16.08
CA GLU A 81 3.86 2.21 15.67
C GLU A 81 3.11 2.14 14.34
N LEU A 82 3.68 1.46 13.34
CA LEU A 82 3.05 1.26 12.04
C LEU A 82 1.72 0.52 12.19
N SER A 83 1.68 -0.53 13.01
CA SER A 83 0.44 -1.28 13.26
C SER A 83 -0.62 -0.40 13.92
N TYR A 84 -0.23 0.48 14.84
CA TYR A 84 -1.14 1.44 15.46
C TYR A 84 -1.70 2.42 14.41
N VAL A 85 -0.86 3.01 13.57
CA VAL A 85 -1.28 3.92 12.50
C VAL A 85 -2.25 3.22 11.54
N ILE A 86 -1.92 2.01 11.07
CA ILE A 86 -2.78 1.21 10.21
C ILE A 86 -4.13 0.93 10.88
N SER A 87 -4.14 0.60 12.17
CA SER A 87 -5.38 0.33 12.91
C SER A 87 -6.34 1.54 12.97
N LYS A 88 -5.84 2.75 12.82
CA LYS A 88 -6.59 4.00 12.87
C LYS A 88 -7.00 4.54 11.50
N SER A 89 -6.37 4.08 10.42
CA SER A 89 -6.67 4.55 9.08
C SER A 89 -8.07 4.14 8.62
N ARG A 90 -8.61 4.90 7.68
CA ARG A 90 -9.87 4.59 6.98
C ARG A 90 -9.69 3.42 6.00
N PHE A 91 -8.68 3.54 5.13
CA PHE A 91 -8.27 2.50 4.18
C PHE A 91 -6.78 2.67 3.80
N LEU A 92 -6.25 1.70 3.04
CA LEU A 92 -4.88 1.73 2.55
C LEU A 92 -4.85 1.52 1.02
N VAL A 93 -3.85 2.13 0.37
CA VAL A 93 -3.42 1.82 -1.00
C VAL A 93 -1.97 1.37 -0.93
N VAL A 94 -1.71 0.11 -1.14
CA VAL A 94 -0.39 -0.51 -0.91
C VAL A 94 -0.08 -1.59 -1.94
N TYR A 95 1.15 -2.04 -1.95
CA TYR A 95 1.56 -3.26 -2.65
C TYR A 95 1.35 -4.50 -1.77
N GLU A 96 1.42 -5.68 -2.37
CA GLU A 96 1.46 -6.94 -1.63
C GLU A 96 2.66 -6.98 -0.68
N GLY A 97 2.44 -7.33 0.59
CA GLY A 97 3.52 -7.42 1.58
C GLY A 97 3.10 -7.01 2.99
N LEU A 98 4.06 -6.53 3.76
CA LEU A 98 3.91 -6.28 5.20
C LEU A 98 2.69 -5.42 5.56
N PHE A 99 2.46 -4.31 4.86
CA PHE A 99 1.39 -3.38 5.20
C PHE A 99 0.01 -4.00 4.98
N ASN A 100 -0.14 -4.78 3.91
CA ASN A 100 -1.35 -5.54 3.64
C ASN A 100 -1.60 -6.60 4.73
N HIS A 101 -0.57 -7.35 5.15
CA HIS A 101 -0.71 -8.34 6.22
C HIS A 101 -1.10 -7.70 7.56
N ILE A 102 -0.51 -6.55 7.91
CA ILE A 102 -0.89 -5.82 9.12
C ILE A 102 -2.34 -5.30 9.01
N ALA A 103 -2.72 -4.73 7.88
CA ALA A 103 -4.06 -4.20 7.65
C ALA A 103 -5.13 -5.28 7.85
N SER A 104 -4.86 -6.52 7.40
CA SER A 104 -5.78 -7.65 7.59
C SER A 104 -6.02 -8.00 9.05
N CYS A 105 -5.03 -7.78 9.94
CA CYS A 105 -5.18 -8.02 11.38
C CYS A 105 -6.21 -7.09 12.03
N PHE A 106 -6.50 -5.95 11.40
CA PHE A 106 -7.45 -4.93 11.86
C PHE A 106 -8.69 -4.81 10.97
N ASN A 107 -8.89 -5.77 10.05
CA ASN A 107 -10.00 -5.76 9.08
C ASN A 107 -10.08 -4.45 8.27
N LYS A 108 -8.94 -3.84 7.95
CA LYS A 108 -8.89 -2.59 7.19
C LYS A 108 -9.13 -2.84 5.71
N LYS A 109 -10.00 -2.03 5.10
CA LYS A 109 -10.16 -1.99 3.64
C LYS A 109 -8.81 -1.65 3.03
N THR A 110 -8.33 -2.50 2.13
CA THR A 110 -7.00 -2.37 1.55
C THR A 110 -7.05 -2.58 0.05
N PHE A 111 -6.70 -1.56 -0.70
CA PHE A 111 -6.48 -1.64 -2.13
C PHE A 111 -5.05 -2.12 -2.36
N VAL A 112 -4.91 -3.32 -2.89
CA VAL A 112 -3.61 -3.95 -3.13
C VAL A 112 -3.30 -3.89 -4.62
N ILE A 113 -2.37 -3.02 -5.01
CA ILE A 113 -1.86 -2.95 -6.38
C ILE A 113 -0.90 -4.12 -6.59
N HIS A 114 -1.24 -5.01 -7.51
CA HIS A 114 -0.56 -6.27 -7.70
C HIS A 114 -0.11 -6.49 -9.15
N LEU A 115 1.19 -6.64 -9.36
CA LEU A 115 1.83 -6.76 -10.68
C LEU A 115 2.22 -8.20 -11.05
N GLY A 116 1.65 -9.20 -10.40
CA GLY A 116 1.86 -10.60 -10.78
C GLY A 116 3.12 -11.27 -10.24
N PHE A 117 3.79 -10.70 -9.24
CA PHE A 117 4.97 -11.32 -8.65
C PHE A 117 4.62 -12.58 -7.85
N LEU A 118 3.69 -12.49 -6.87
CA LEU A 118 3.20 -13.61 -6.08
C LEU A 118 1.83 -14.09 -6.58
N HIS A 119 1.49 -15.33 -6.28
CA HIS A 119 0.11 -15.76 -6.42
C HIS A 119 -0.77 -15.09 -5.36
N GLU A 120 -1.94 -14.56 -5.75
CA GLU A 120 -2.79 -13.76 -4.85
C GLU A 120 -3.26 -14.53 -3.60
N VAL A 121 -3.31 -15.85 -3.63
CA VAL A 121 -3.64 -16.69 -2.47
C VAL A 121 -2.70 -16.42 -1.28
N SER A 122 -1.47 -15.94 -1.54
CA SER A 122 -0.47 -15.68 -0.51
C SER A 122 -0.73 -14.39 0.29
N PHE A 123 -1.58 -13.49 -0.21
CA PHE A 123 -1.81 -12.18 0.40
C PHE A 123 -3.26 -11.68 0.31
N LYS A 124 -4.18 -12.50 -0.19
CA LYS A 124 -5.60 -12.17 -0.29
C LYS A 124 -6.28 -12.34 1.06
N TYR A 125 -6.97 -11.30 1.51
CA TYR A 125 -7.76 -11.27 2.73
C TYR A 125 -9.18 -10.76 2.43
N PRO A 126 -10.19 -11.04 3.28
CA PRO A 126 -11.59 -10.66 3.02
C PRO A 126 -11.80 -9.17 2.72
N ASN A 127 -10.99 -8.29 3.33
CA ASN A 127 -11.12 -6.83 3.17
C ASN A 127 -10.18 -6.24 2.11
N ASN A 128 -9.53 -7.09 1.32
CA ASN A 128 -8.68 -6.65 0.23
C ASN A 128 -9.48 -6.48 -1.06
N ILE A 129 -9.18 -5.42 -1.77
CA ILE A 129 -9.56 -5.19 -3.16
C ILE A 129 -8.26 -5.28 -3.95
N ILE A 130 -8.06 -6.41 -4.62
CA ILE A 130 -6.85 -6.65 -5.41
C ILE A 130 -7.04 -6.00 -6.77
N ILE A 131 -6.16 -5.05 -7.10
CA ILE A 131 -6.15 -4.34 -8.37
C ILE A 131 -5.05 -4.96 -9.23
N ASN A 132 -5.43 -5.71 -10.24
CA ASN A 132 -4.50 -6.39 -11.15
C ASN A 132 -5.12 -6.61 -12.54
N GLN A 133 -4.28 -6.99 -13.48
CA GLN A 133 -4.63 -7.48 -14.83
C GLN A 133 -3.82 -8.75 -15.15
N ASN A 134 -3.55 -9.57 -14.13
CA ASN A 134 -2.61 -10.70 -14.20
C ASN A 134 -3.08 -11.84 -15.13
N GLU A 135 -4.36 -11.95 -15.41
CA GLU A 135 -4.93 -12.91 -16.37
C GLU A 135 -4.32 -12.79 -17.77
N ASN A 136 -3.81 -11.59 -18.10
CA ASN A 136 -3.15 -11.31 -19.37
C ASN A 136 -1.64 -11.63 -19.35
N LEU A 137 -1.11 -12.12 -18.23
CA LEU A 137 0.31 -12.39 -18.05
C LEU A 137 0.64 -13.87 -18.19
N LYS A 138 1.35 -14.23 -19.26
CA LYS A 138 1.85 -15.60 -19.47
C LYS A 138 2.79 -16.09 -18.35
N CYS A 139 3.42 -15.17 -17.61
CA CYS A 139 4.38 -15.49 -16.54
C CYS A 139 3.80 -15.36 -15.13
N TYR A 140 2.49 -15.24 -14.97
CA TYR A 140 1.85 -15.13 -13.65
C TYR A 140 1.64 -16.49 -12.98
N PRO A 141 1.99 -16.66 -11.69
CA PRO A 141 2.86 -15.80 -10.87
C PRO A 141 4.34 -15.98 -11.24
N CYS A 142 5.10 -14.89 -11.33
CA CYS A 142 6.44 -14.98 -11.91
C CYS A 142 7.55 -15.36 -10.92
N TYR A 143 7.45 -14.99 -9.65
CA TYR A 143 8.44 -15.22 -8.58
C TYR A 143 9.88 -14.74 -8.89
N LEU A 144 10.08 -14.03 -10.00
CA LEU A 144 11.39 -13.58 -10.43
C LEU A 144 11.80 -12.31 -9.66
N LEU A 145 12.98 -12.33 -9.06
CA LEU A 145 13.54 -11.17 -8.34
C LEU A 145 13.95 -10.06 -9.31
N ASP A 146 14.39 -10.44 -10.51
CA ASP A 146 14.71 -9.51 -11.60
C ASP A 146 13.94 -9.91 -12.87
N CYS A 147 13.14 -8.97 -13.38
CA CYS A 147 12.37 -9.15 -14.59
C CYS A 147 12.86 -8.18 -15.66
N LYS A 148 13.45 -8.72 -16.74
CA LYS A 148 13.95 -7.90 -17.85
C LYS A 148 12.87 -7.03 -18.51
N ASN A 149 11.62 -7.43 -18.43
CA ASN A 149 10.47 -6.73 -19.00
C ASN A 149 9.84 -5.71 -18.03
N HIS A 150 10.26 -5.67 -16.75
CA HIS A 150 9.60 -4.87 -15.71
C HIS A 150 9.56 -3.37 -16.03
N LYS A 151 10.63 -2.81 -16.59
CA LYS A 151 10.68 -1.36 -16.93
C LYS A 151 9.59 -0.94 -17.92
N ASN A 152 9.23 -1.83 -18.83
CA ASN A 152 8.15 -1.59 -19.81
C ASN A 152 6.79 -2.03 -19.26
N PHE A 153 6.80 -2.94 -18.30
CA PHE A 153 5.63 -3.59 -17.78
C PHE A 153 4.89 -2.74 -16.75
N SER A 154 5.59 -2.17 -15.78
CA SER A 154 4.96 -1.40 -14.69
C SER A 154 4.21 -0.15 -15.16
N LYS A 155 4.66 0.49 -16.24
CA LYS A 155 4.00 1.68 -16.81
C LYS A 155 2.83 1.35 -17.75
N ASN A 156 2.92 0.23 -18.47
CA ASN A 156 1.99 -0.10 -19.55
C ASN A 156 0.98 -1.19 -19.16
N PHE A 157 1.20 -1.87 -18.03
CA PHE A 157 0.38 -3.02 -17.66
C PHE A 157 -0.94 -2.62 -17.00
N MET A 158 -0.92 -1.61 -16.15
CA MET A 158 -2.13 -1.02 -15.59
C MET A 158 -2.09 0.49 -15.79
N SER A 159 -3.09 1.03 -16.49
CA SER A 159 -3.23 2.47 -16.63
C SER A 159 -3.61 3.12 -15.30
N ASP A 160 -3.26 4.39 -15.14
CA ASP A 160 -3.64 5.18 -13.95
C ASP A 160 -5.16 5.22 -13.79
N GLU A 161 -5.88 5.38 -14.89
CA GLU A 161 -7.35 5.39 -14.93
C GLU A 161 -7.95 4.06 -14.45
N PHE A 162 -7.38 2.93 -14.86
CA PHE A 162 -7.83 1.61 -14.39
C PHE A 162 -7.73 1.47 -12.88
N VAL A 163 -6.60 1.89 -12.30
CA VAL A 163 -6.37 1.83 -10.84
C VAL A 163 -7.28 2.80 -10.10
N ILE A 164 -7.38 4.04 -10.57
CA ILE A 164 -8.23 5.08 -9.97
C ILE A 164 -9.70 4.63 -9.98
N ASN A 165 -10.22 4.16 -11.10
CA ASN A 165 -11.58 3.65 -11.23
C ASN A 165 -11.86 2.45 -10.30
N ALA A 166 -10.88 1.55 -10.13
CA ALA A 166 -11.01 0.43 -9.21
C ALA A 166 -11.10 0.89 -7.74
N ILE A 167 -10.35 1.93 -7.37
CA ILE A 167 -10.43 2.54 -6.04
C ILE A 167 -11.76 3.26 -5.87
N GLU A 168 -12.16 4.10 -6.82
CA GLU A 168 -13.37 4.92 -6.75
C GLU A 168 -14.65 4.11 -6.57
N LYS A 169 -14.77 3.00 -7.29
CA LYS A 169 -15.92 2.07 -7.18
C LYS A 169 -16.05 1.39 -5.82
N ASN A 170 -15.02 1.46 -4.98
CA ASN A 170 -14.93 0.69 -3.74
C ASN A 170 -14.63 1.54 -2.49
N ILE A 171 -14.58 2.87 -2.58
CA ILE A 171 -14.42 3.76 -1.42
C ILE A 171 -15.69 3.88 -0.57
#